data_708d6dbfc86e3c7b784e5238b4d8303b
#
_entry.id   708d6dbfc86e3c7b784e5238b4d8303b
#
_cell.length_a   1.000
_cell.length_b   1.000
_cell.length_c   1.000
_cell.angle_alpha   90.00
_cell.angle_beta   90.00
_cell.angle_gamma   90.00
#
_symmetry.space_group_name_H-M   'P 1'
#
loop_
_entity.id
_entity.type
_entity.pdbx_description
1 polymer ?
#
loop_
_entity_poly.entity_id
_entity_poly.type
_entity_poly.pdbx_seq_one_letter_code
_entity_poly.pdbx_strand_id
1 'polypeptide(L)'
;MSRPVAVFFVLIYLSQSVLIIYLVREKFDLEKQINFQRKRISELEEKLQILQVIEDFQIGFTDEEKSELADVIFQECKKYDYDPLFLMALILTESSFKRGQVSSKGAKGLMQIRPFVGRSLADKMGVEWADSLTLFQPDLNVKMGSLHLFEMILKFKDVRKAIISYNLGETALRSRVRLNEPLPKSFLNRVIDNYNLLKEKYQI
;
A
#
# COMPACT_ATOMS: atom_id res chain seq x y z
N MET A 1 -42.51 -54.39 14.07
CA MET A 1 -42.54 -53.58 12.83
C MET A 1 -42.41 -54.55 11.65
N SER A 2 -43.28 -54.52 10.68
CA SER A 2 -43.14 -55.37 9.48
C SER A 2 -41.89 -54.88 8.67
N ARG A 3 -41.15 -55.84 8.06
CA ARG A 3 -39.94 -55.51 7.26
C ARG A 3 -40.12 -54.33 6.26
N PRO A 4 -41.25 -54.19 5.55
CA PRO A 4 -41.45 -53.08 4.61
C PRO A 4 -41.57 -51.71 5.28
N VAL A 5 -42.08 -51.61 6.48
CA VAL A 5 -42.16 -50.35 7.26
C VAL A 5 -40.80 -49.90 7.72
N ALA A 6 -39.93 -50.82 8.16
CA ALA A 6 -38.54 -50.50 8.52
C ALA A 6 -37.73 -49.98 7.32
N VAL A 7 -37.87 -50.61 6.14
CA VAL A 7 -37.20 -50.16 4.91
C VAL A 7 -37.68 -48.77 4.51
N PHE A 8 -38.96 -48.46 4.61
CA PHE A 8 -39.51 -47.14 4.31
C PHE A 8 -38.86 -46.03 5.20
N PHE A 9 -38.77 -46.26 6.51
CA PHE A 9 -38.12 -45.28 7.41
C PHE A 9 -36.64 -45.10 7.12
N VAL A 10 -35.93 -46.18 6.78
CA VAL A 10 -34.51 -46.09 6.38
C VAL A 10 -34.34 -45.24 5.11
N LEU A 11 -35.19 -45.41 4.12
CA LEU A 11 -35.14 -44.62 2.87
C LEU A 11 -35.43 -43.14 3.13
N ILE A 12 -36.39 -42.81 3.99
CA ILE A 12 -36.66 -41.42 4.40
C ILE A 12 -35.44 -40.83 5.09
N TYR A 13 -34.85 -41.56 6.05
CA TYR A 13 -33.69 -41.09 6.77
C TYR A 13 -32.49 -40.84 5.81
N LEU A 14 -32.22 -41.72 4.88
CA LEU A 14 -31.20 -41.57 3.88
C LEU A 14 -31.45 -40.34 2.97
N SER A 15 -32.68 -40.15 2.51
CA SER A 15 -33.04 -39.00 1.66
C SER A 15 -32.88 -37.68 2.41
N GLN A 16 -33.26 -37.62 3.69
CA GLN A 16 -33.05 -36.44 4.54
C GLN A 16 -31.56 -36.16 4.78
N SER A 17 -30.78 -37.22 5.02
CA SER A 17 -29.32 -37.08 5.20
C SER A 17 -28.65 -36.54 3.94
N VAL A 18 -29.01 -37.01 2.75
CA VAL A 18 -28.50 -36.49 1.47
C VAL A 18 -28.90 -35.04 1.29
N LEU A 19 -30.14 -34.67 1.59
CA LEU A 19 -30.62 -33.29 1.49
C LEU A 19 -29.85 -32.36 2.45
N ILE A 20 -29.62 -32.78 3.69
CA ILE A 20 -28.86 -32.02 4.68
C ILE A 20 -27.41 -31.80 4.18
N ILE A 21 -26.78 -32.87 3.68
CA ILE A 21 -25.41 -32.76 3.12
C ILE A 21 -25.38 -31.78 1.95
N TYR A 22 -26.38 -31.84 1.06
CA TYR A 22 -26.50 -30.91 -0.06
C TYR A 22 -26.63 -29.46 0.40
N LEU A 23 -27.57 -29.19 1.34
CA LEU A 23 -27.79 -27.83 1.88
C LEU A 23 -26.57 -27.28 2.62
N VAL A 24 -25.86 -28.12 3.38
CA VAL A 24 -24.61 -27.72 4.06
C VAL A 24 -23.55 -27.34 3.04
N ARG A 25 -23.39 -28.13 1.97
CA ARG A 25 -22.42 -27.84 0.91
C ARG A 25 -22.76 -26.54 0.18
N GLU A 26 -24.02 -26.36 -0.20
CA GLU A 26 -24.50 -25.13 -0.85
C GLU A 26 -24.26 -23.89 0.04
N LYS A 27 -24.52 -24.01 1.36
CA LYS A 27 -24.21 -22.95 2.33
C LYS A 27 -22.72 -22.61 2.34
N PHE A 28 -21.83 -23.59 2.37
CA PHE A 28 -20.39 -23.36 2.34
C PHE A 28 -19.93 -22.64 1.05
N ASP A 29 -20.44 -23.05 -0.10
CA ASP A 29 -20.12 -22.44 -1.38
C ASP A 29 -20.62 -20.99 -1.44
N LEU A 30 -21.81 -20.72 -0.92
CA LEU A 30 -22.37 -19.36 -0.84
C LEU A 30 -21.56 -18.47 0.11
N GLU A 31 -21.20 -18.96 1.29
CA GLU A 31 -20.35 -18.24 2.25
C GLU A 31 -18.98 -17.88 1.62
N LYS A 32 -18.38 -18.80 0.86
CA LYS A 32 -17.13 -18.56 0.13
C LYS A 32 -17.29 -17.46 -0.91
N GLN A 33 -18.38 -17.47 -1.68
CA GLN A 33 -18.70 -16.43 -2.66
C GLN A 33 -18.90 -15.07 -1.99
N ILE A 34 -19.67 -15.02 -0.90
CA ILE A 34 -19.90 -13.77 -0.13
C ILE A 34 -18.58 -13.21 0.38
N ASN A 35 -17.72 -14.02 0.96
CA ASN A 35 -16.43 -13.58 1.47
C ASN A 35 -15.51 -13.08 0.36
N PHE A 36 -15.50 -13.72 -0.81
CA PHE A 36 -14.78 -13.26 -1.98
C PHE A 36 -15.29 -11.89 -2.46
N GLN A 37 -16.61 -11.71 -2.55
CA GLN A 37 -17.20 -10.42 -2.96
C GLN A 37 -16.91 -9.31 -1.95
N ARG A 38 -17.01 -9.59 -0.65
CA ARG A 38 -16.67 -8.63 0.41
C ARG A 38 -15.22 -8.17 0.31
N LYS A 39 -14.28 -9.10 0.11
CA LYS A 39 -12.87 -8.75 -0.10
C LYS A 39 -12.68 -7.86 -1.31
N ARG A 40 -13.34 -8.18 -2.43
CA ARG A 40 -13.25 -7.39 -3.66
C ARG A 40 -13.84 -5.98 -3.50
N ILE A 41 -14.96 -5.84 -2.78
CA ILE A 41 -15.55 -4.54 -2.45
C ILE A 41 -14.57 -3.72 -1.61
N SER A 42 -14.01 -4.28 -0.55
CA SER A 42 -13.02 -3.59 0.29
C SER A 42 -11.78 -3.13 -0.50
N GLU A 43 -11.28 -3.94 -1.43
CA GLU A 43 -10.16 -3.55 -2.30
C GLU A 43 -10.52 -2.40 -3.24
N LEU A 44 -11.75 -2.37 -3.76
CA LEU A 44 -12.23 -1.26 -4.61
C LEU A 44 -12.45 0.01 -3.81
N GLU A 45 -12.96 -0.08 -2.58
CA GLU A 45 -13.12 1.06 -1.67
C GLU A 45 -11.76 1.69 -1.32
N GLU A 46 -10.75 0.88 -1.00
CA GLU A 46 -9.39 1.37 -0.78
C GLU A 46 -8.81 2.08 -2.02
N LYS A 47 -8.99 1.51 -3.21
CA LYS A 47 -8.53 2.13 -4.46
C LYS A 47 -9.26 3.44 -4.75
N LEU A 48 -10.56 3.49 -4.52
CA LEU A 48 -11.35 4.70 -4.68
C LEU A 48 -10.89 5.80 -3.73
N GLN A 49 -10.61 5.47 -2.47
CA GLN A 49 -10.07 6.41 -1.50
C GLN A 49 -8.71 6.98 -1.97
N ILE A 50 -7.81 6.12 -2.46
CA ILE A 50 -6.53 6.56 -3.02
C ILE A 50 -6.74 7.51 -4.20
N LEU A 51 -7.64 7.17 -5.12
CA LEU A 51 -7.95 7.99 -6.29
C LEU A 51 -8.49 9.36 -5.88
N GLN A 52 -9.40 9.43 -4.92
CA GLN A 52 -9.94 10.68 -4.38
C GLN A 52 -8.84 11.59 -3.83
N VAL A 53 -7.89 11.04 -3.08
CA VAL A 53 -6.73 11.83 -2.59
C VAL A 53 -5.89 12.33 -3.77
N ILE A 54 -5.63 11.49 -4.77
CA ILE A 54 -4.86 11.89 -5.95
C ILE A 54 -5.58 13.03 -6.69
N GLU A 55 -6.88 12.93 -6.90
CA GLU A 55 -7.68 13.95 -7.57
C GLU A 55 -7.62 15.31 -6.87
N ASP A 56 -7.65 15.31 -5.53
CA ASP A 56 -7.66 16.54 -4.74
C ASP A 56 -6.29 17.23 -4.66
N PHE A 57 -5.20 16.51 -4.74
CA PHE A 57 -3.84 17.06 -4.54
C PHE A 57 -3.00 17.10 -5.81
N GLN A 58 -3.35 16.34 -6.82
CA GLN A 58 -2.54 16.23 -8.02
C GLN A 58 -3.06 17.12 -9.14
N ILE A 59 -2.14 17.84 -9.82
CA ILE A 59 -2.45 18.71 -10.97
C ILE A 59 -1.61 18.25 -12.17
N GLY A 60 -2.26 18.10 -13.34
CA GLY A 60 -1.58 17.87 -14.62
C GLY A 60 -1.39 16.40 -15.01
N PHE A 61 -2.06 15.44 -14.32
CA PHE A 61 -2.21 14.07 -14.79
C PHE A 61 -3.54 13.89 -15.52
N THR A 62 -3.56 13.03 -16.52
CA THR A 62 -4.82 12.56 -17.13
C THR A 62 -5.55 11.63 -16.17
N ASP A 63 -6.83 11.34 -16.45
CA ASP A 63 -7.59 10.43 -15.60
C ASP A 63 -7.04 8.99 -15.65
N GLU A 64 -6.47 8.59 -16.78
CA GLU A 64 -5.77 7.33 -16.94
C GLU A 64 -4.51 7.29 -16.05
N GLU A 65 -3.67 8.34 -16.09
CA GLU A 65 -2.47 8.44 -15.26
C GLU A 65 -2.79 8.47 -13.77
N LYS A 66 -3.89 9.09 -13.35
CA LYS A 66 -4.37 9.07 -11.96
C LYS A 66 -4.79 7.67 -11.53
N SER A 67 -5.53 6.98 -12.40
CA SER A 67 -5.97 5.59 -12.17
C SER A 67 -4.77 4.64 -12.05
N GLU A 68 -3.80 4.75 -12.94
CA GLU A 68 -2.56 3.97 -12.90
C GLU A 68 -1.76 4.24 -11.62
N LEU A 69 -1.65 5.51 -11.22
CA LEU A 69 -0.97 5.89 -9.98
C LEU A 69 -1.70 5.34 -8.74
N ALA A 70 -3.04 5.37 -8.72
CA ALA A 70 -3.84 4.78 -7.65
C ALA A 70 -3.61 3.27 -7.54
N ASP A 71 -3.57 2.58 -8.66
CA ASP A 71 -3.29 1.14 -8.70
C ASP A 71 -1.88 0.82 -8.17
N VAL A 72 -0.89 1.60 -8.55
CA VAL A 72 0.49 1.41 -8.07
C VAL A 72 0.59 1.64 -6.57
N ILE A 73 0.01 2.73 -6.05
CA ILE A 73 -0.01 3.03 -4.61
C ILE A 73 -0.69 1.88 -3.87
N PHE A 74 -1.87 1.42 -4.34
CA PHE A 74 -2.58 0.30 -3.75
C PHE A 74 -1.73 -0.97 -3.70
N GLN A 75 -1.07 -1.34 -4.82
CA GLN A 75 -0.24 -2.53 -4.88
C GLN A 75 0.98 -2.45 -3.95
N GLU A 76 1.65 -1.32 -3.88
CA GLU A 76 2.80 -1.14 -3.00
C GLU A 76 2.37 -1.14 -1.52
N CYS A 77 1.19 -0.59 -1.19
CA CYS A 77 0.62 -0.68 0.16
C CYS A 77 0.35 -2.14 0.55
N LYS A 78 -0.28 -2.93 -0.33
CA LYS A 78 -0.52 -4.36 -0.07
C LYS A 78 0.77 -5.17 0.06
N LYS A 79 1.78 -4.86 -0.75
CA LYS A 79 3.08 -5.55 -0.77
C LYS A 79 3.88 -5.36 0.50
N TYR A 80 3.87 -4.16 1.08
CA TYR A 80 4.67 -3.79 2.25
C TYR A 80 3.85 -3.60 3.53
N ASP A 81 2.56 -3.89 3.48
CA ASP A 81 1.61 -3.71 4.58
C ASP A 81 1.58 -2.25 5.09
N TYR A 82 1.53 -1.30 4.14
CA TYR A 82 1.38 0.11 4.45
C TYR A 82 -0.10 0.52 4.52
N ASP A 83 -0.42 1.42 5.45
CA ASP A 83 -1.64 2.21 5.38
C ASP A 83 -1.56 3.12 4.14
N PRO A 84 -2.54 3.08 3.20
CA PRO A 84 -2.53 3.93 2.01
C PRO A 84 -2.45 5.42 2.33
N LEU A 85 -3.14 5.90 3.36
CA LEU A 85 -3.10 7.30 3.77
C LEU A 85 -1.69 7.69 4.27
N PHE A 86 -0.99 6.77 4.92
CA PHE A 86 0.39 7.00 5.35
C PHE A 86 1.34 7.15 4.15
N LEU A 87 1.28 6.26 3.17
CA LEU A 87 2.13 6.36 1.98
C LEU A 87 1.82 7.64 1.20
N MET A 88 0.54 7.99 1.06
CA MET A 88 0.12 9.23 0.41
C MET A 88 0.53 10.48 1.19
N ALA A 89 0.52 10.45 2.53
CA ALA A 89 1.04 11.54 3.37
C ALA A 89 2.55 11.76 3.16
N LEU A 90 3.30 10.68 2.94
CA LEU A 90 4.71 10.78 2.60
C LEU A 90 4.91 11.42 1.21
N ILE A 91 4.16 11.00 0.19
CA ILE A 91 4.18 11.59 -1.16
C ILE A 91 3.81 13.08 -1.09
N LEU A 92 2.77 13.42 -0.35
CA LEU A 92 2.32 14.80 -0.15
C LEU A 92 3.42 15.65 0.50
N THR A 93 4.13 15.10 1.48
CA THR A 93 5.24 15.76 2.17
C THR A 93 6.45 15.97 1.27
N GLU A 94 6.77 15.03 0.39
CA GLU A 94 7.94 15.05 -0.47
C GLU A 94 7.75 15.94 -1.70
N SER A 95 6.62 15.86 -2.37
CA SER A 95 6.43 16.51 -3.67
C SER A 95 5.11 17.27 -3.82
N SER A 96 4.18 17.17 -2.87
CA SER A 96 2.80 17.62 -3.05
C SER A 96 2.17 17.00 -4.31
N PHE A 97 2.44 15.73 -4.57
CA PHE A 97 2.02 14.97 -5.76
C PHE A 97 2.53 15.54 -7.10
N LYS A 98 3.57 16.37 -7.12
CA LYS A 98 4.16 16.92 -8.35
C LYS A 98 5.21 15.97 -8.94
N ARG A 99 4.89 15.28 -10.06
CA ARG A 99 5.80 14.33 -10.71
C ARG A 99 7.13 14.94 -11.16
N GLY A 100 7.12 16.19 -11.59
CA GLY A 100 8.32 16.92 -12.04
C GLY A 100 9.14 17.57 -10.93
N GLN A 101 8.81 17.31 -9.66
CA GLN A 101 9.49 17.94 -8.52
C GLN A 101 10.97 17.56 -8.47
N VAL A 102 11.83 18.59 -8.32
CA VAL A 102 13.26 18.43 -8.10
C VAL A 102 13.66 19.27 -6.88
N SER A 103 14.31 18.64 -5.89
CA SER A 103 14.79 19.37 -4.71
C SER A 103 16.16 20.04 -4.97
N SER A 104 16.55 20.97 -4.09
CA SER A 104 17.88 21.58 -4.10
C SER A 104 19.04 20.59 -3.98
N LYS A 105 18.76 19.37 -3.46
CA LYS A 105 19.72 18.27 -3.34
C LYS A 105 19.64 17.26 -4.49
N GLY A 106 18.87 17.57 -5.54
CA GLY A 106 18.72 16.73 -6.73
C GLY A 106 17.83 15.49 -6.55
N ALA A 107 17.01 15.43 -5.50
CA ALA A 107 15.99 14.39 -5.37
C ALA A 107 14.85 14.66 -6.36
N LYS A 108 14.25 13.61 -6.94
CA LYS A 108 13.33 13.70 -8.07
C LYS A 108 12.06 12.90 -7.88
N GLY A 109 10.95 13.38 -8.47
CA GLY A 109 9.68 12.69 -8.59
C GLY A 109 8.82 12.74 -7.33
N LEU A 110 7.76 11.93 -7.33
CA LEU A 110 6.71 11.92 -6.30
C LEU A 110 7.24 11.66 -4.89
N MET A 111 8.15 10.71 -4.75
CA MET A 111 8.75 10.30 -3.47
C MET A 111 10.20 10.81 -3.29
N GLN A 112 10.61 11.81 -4.10
CA GLN A 112 11.88 12.52 -3.97
C GLN A 112 13.11 11.61 -3.82
N ILE A 113 13.26 10.67 -4.75
CA ILE A 113 14.39 9.74 -4.76
C ILE A 113 15.63 10.41 -5.33
N ARG A 114 16.75 10.30 -4.63
CA ARG A 114 18.05 10.79 -5.13
C ARG A 114 18.60 9.83 -6.21
N PRO A 115 19.21 10.33 -7.30
CA PRO A 115 19.66 9.49 -8.43
C PRO A 115 20.52 8.29 -8.04
N PHE A 116 21.46 8.45 -7.13
CA PHE A 116 22.30 7.33 -6.68
C PHE A 116 21.52 6.26 -5.89
N VAL A 117 20.48 6.67 -5.13
CA VAL A 117 19.57 5.75 -4.43
C VAL A 117 18.70 5.04 -5.46
N GLY A 118 18.13 5.80 -6.41
CA GLY A 118 17.29 5.25 -7.48
C GLY A 118 18.00 4.18 -8.29
N ARG A 119 19.27 4.41 -8.69
CA ARG A 119 20.09 3.43 -9.38
C ARG A 119 20.23 2.12 -8.59
N SER A 120 20.56 2.22 -7.31
CA SER A 120 20.69 1.03 -6.44
C SER A 120 19.36 0.30 -6.26
N LEU A 121 18.23 1.01 -6.23
CA LEU A 121 16.90 0.40 -6.14
C LEU A 121 16.50 -0.24 -7.46
N ALA A 122 16.81 0.39 -8.60
CA ALA A 122 16.58 -0.18 -9.92
C ALA A 122 17.30 -1.53 -10.09
N ASP A 123 18.58 -1.60 -9.72
CA ASP A 123 19.36 -2.84 -9.73
C ASP A 123 18.68 -3.94 -8.89
N LYS A 124 18.19 -3.62 -7.69
CA LYS A 124 17.49 -4.58 -6.81
C LYS A 124 16.15 -5.04 -7.36
N MET A 125 15.45 -4.15 -8.08
CA MET A 125 14.15 -4.43 -8.67
C MET A 125 14.25 -5.12 -10.04
N GLY A 126 15.45 -5.23 -10.61
CA GLY A 126 15.65 -5.73 -11.96
C GLY A 126 15.07 -4.78 -13.04
N VAL A 127 15.01 -3.48 -12.74
CA VAL A 127 14.52 -2.43 -13.64
C VAL A 127 15.70 -1.80 -14.36
N GLU A 128 15.58 -1.58 -15.67
CA GLU A 128 16.59 -0.89 -16.44
C GLU A 128 16.73 0.57 -15.97
N TRP A 129 17.96 0.94 -15.67
CA TRP A 129 18.33 2.30 -15.28
C TRP A 129 19.05 3.00 -16.42
N ALA A 130 18.30 3.70 -17.28
CA ALA A 130 18.90 4.49 -18.35
C ALA A 130 19.60 5.74 -17.77
N ASP A 131 18.87 6.56 -17.02
CA ASP A 131 19.38 7.74 -16.35
C ASP A 131 18.43 8.19 -15.21
N SER A 132 18.71 9.36 -14.65
CA SER A 132 17.89 9.94 -13.58
C SER A 132 16.51 10.46 -14.01
N LEU A 133 16.20 10.47 -15.33
CA LEU A 133 14.86 10.83 -15.85
C LEU A 133 13.85 9.71 -15.56
N THR A 134 14.32 8.46 -15.39
CA THR A 134 13.53 7.34 -14.90
C THR A 134 12.76 7.67 -13.62
N LEU A 135 13.31 8.55 -12.76
CA LEU A 135 12.66 8.99 -11.53
C LEU A 135 11.45 9.92 -11.72
N PHE A 136 11.21 10.41 -12.93
CA PHE A 136 10.01 11.18 -13.24
C PHE A 136 8.85 10.30 -13.73
N GLN A 137 9.07 8.99 -13.91
CA GLN A 137 8.00 8.04 -14.15
C GLN A 137 7.29 7.75 -12.82
N PRO A 138 5.99 8.12 -12.68
CA PRO A 138 5.30 8.09 -11.37
C PRO A 138 5.26 6.69 -10.76
N ASP A 139 4.99 5.68 -11.57
CA ASP A 139 4.89 4.28 -11.16
C ASP A 139 6.23 3.75 -10.61
N LEU A 140 7.33 3.97 -11.34
CA LEU A 140 8.66 3.54 -10.91
C LEU A 140 9.13 4.32 -9.68
N ASN A 141 8.83 5.63 -9.62
CA ASN A 141 9.21 6.46 -8.49
C ASN A 141 8.52 6.01 -7.20
N VAL A 142 7.21 5.72 -7.25
CA VAL A 142 6.47 5.19 -6.11
C VAL A 142 6.96 3.81 -5.70
N LYS A 143 7.18 2.89 -6.65
CA LYS A 143 7.74 1.56 -6.36
C LYS A 143 9.11 1.65 -5.69
N MET A 144 10.01 2.49 -6.21
CA MET A 144 11.34 2.71 -5.63
C MET A 144 11.26 3.34 -4.24
N GLY A 145 10.42 4.36 -4.07
CA GLY A 145 10.25 5.04 -2.78
C GLY A 145 9.67 4.13 -1.71
N SER A 146 8.68 3.31 -2.06
CA SER A 146 8.08 2.33 -1.17
C SER A 146 9.08 1.26 -0.74
N LEU A 147 9.87 0.72 -1.67
CA LEU A 147 10.95 -0.22 -1.35
C LEU A 147 12.01 0.44 -0.44
N HIS A 148 12.41 1.69 -0.73
CA HIS A 148 13.39 2.41 0.09
C HIS A 148 12.89 2.61 1.51
N LEU A 149 11.63 3.02 1.69
CA LEU A 149 11.01 3.17 2.99
C LEU A 149 10.97 1.83 3.74
N PHE A 150 10.59 0.76 3.06
CA PHE A 150 10.56 -0.59 3.64
C PHE A 150 11.94 -1.03 4.14
N GLU A 151 12.99 -0.80 3.35
CA GLU A 151 14.37 -1.08 3.78
C GLU A 151 14.76 -0.29 5.04
N MET A 152 14.34 0.98 5.15
CA MET A 152 14.58 1.78 6.35
C MET A 152 13.81 1.25 7.55
N ILE A 153 12.55 0.81 7.38
CA ILE A 153 11.76 0.20 8.46
C ILE A 153 12.44 -1.08 8.95
N LEU A 154 12.86 -1.95 8.05
CA LEU A 154 13.56 -3.20 8.42
C LEU A 154 14.88 -2.94 9.16
N LYS A 155 15.64 -1.93 8.72
CA LYS A 155 16.95 -1.59 9.31
C LYS A 155 16.85 -0.97 10.68
N PHE A 156 15.88 -0.09 10.90
CA PHE A 156 15.74 0.65 12.16
C PHE A 156 14.72 0.03 13.11
N LYS A 157 13.84 -0.86 12.63
CA LYS A 157 12.75 -1.49 13.40
C LYS A 157 11.87 -0.48 14.16
N ASP A 158 11.78 0.72 13.61
CA ASP A 158 11.08 1.87 14.16
C ASP A 158 10.65 2.77 13.00
N VAL A 159 9.35 2.90 12.78
CA VAL A 159 8.78 3.67 11.65
C VAL A 159 9.17 5.15 11.74
N ARG A 160 9.23 5.74 12.94
CA ARG A 160 9.63 7.14 13.10
C ARG A 160 11.08 7.37 12.70
N LYS A 161 11.99 6.47 13.11
CA LYS A 161 13.39 6.51 12.67
C LYS A 161 13.53 6.24 11.19
N ALA A 162 12.71 5.34 10.62
CA ALA A 162 12.71 5.07 9.19
C ALA A 162 12.32 6.31 8.38
N ILE A 163 11.27 7.04 8.77
CA ILE A 163 10.86 8.30 8.13
C ILE A 163 11.97 9.37 8.24
N ILE A 164 12.59 9.50 9.41
CA ILE A 164 13.71 10.43 9.59
C ILE A 164 14.89 10.02 8.71
N SER A 165 15.20 8.72 8.63
CA SER A 165 16.27 8.16 7.79
C SER A 165 16.01 8.37 6.31
N TYR A 166 14.76 8.24 5.88
CA TYR A 166 14.34 8.46 4.50
C TYR A 166 14.75 9.86 4.01
N ASN A 167 14.48 10.88 4.81
CA ASN A 167 14.81 12.27 4.48
C ASN A 167 16.28 12.64 4.78
N LEU A 168 16.82 12.22 5.91
CA LEU A 168 18.18 12.59 6.37
C LEU A 168 19.26 11.77 5.67
N GLY A 169 18.98 10.52 5.34
CA GLY A 169 19.90 9.48 4.89
C GLY A 169 20.34 8.56 6.03
N GLU A 170 20.49 7.28 5.71
CA GLU A 170 20.83 6.21 6.67
C GLU A 170 22.10 6.49 7.48
N THR A 171 23.19 6.86 6.78
CA THR A 171 24.48 7.11 7.41
C THR A 171 24.40 8.24 8.43
N ALA A 172 23.73 9.35 8.07
CA ALA A 172 23.58 10.49 8.96
C ALA A 172 22.72 10.16 10.20
N LEU A 173 21.65 9.38 10.03
CA LEU A 173 20.84 8.93 11.17
C LEU A 173 21.65 8.03 12.10
N ARG A 174 22.37 7.03 11.55
CA ARG A 174 23.22 6.13 12.35
C ARG A 174 24.29 6.88 13.14
N SER A 175 24.93 7.89 12.54
CA SER A 175 25.90 8.74 13.22
C SER A 175 25.28 9.46 14.41
N ARG A 176 24.12 10.11 14.22
CA ARG A 176 23.43 10.82 15.29
C ARG A 176 23.01 9.90 16.44
N VAL A 177 22.46 8.71 16.11
CA VAL A 177 22.10 7.71 17.11
C VAL A 177 23.34 7.25 17.92
N ARG A 178 24.45 6.98 17.23
CA ARG A 178 25.71 6.58 17.88
C ARG A 178 26.28 7.65 18.81
N LEU A 179 26.15 8.93 18.40
CA LEU A 179 26.65 10.09 19.17
C LEU A 179 25.63 10.59 20.21
N ASN A 180 24.49 9.91 20.34
CA ASN A 180 23.37 10.31 21.20
C ASN A 180 22.89 11.75 20.94
N GLU A 181 22.96 12.20 19.68
CA GLU A 181 22.48 13.51 19.24
C GLU A 181 20.97 13.53 19.03
N PRO A 182 20.31 14.69 19.23
CA PRO A 182 18.88 14.83 18.96
C PRO A 182 18.57 14.59 17.47
N LEU A 183 17.51 13.82 17.21
CA LEU A 183 17.06 13.53 15.83
C LEU A 183 16.19 14.69 15.30
N PRO A 184 16.40 15.13 14.03
CA PRO A 184 15.59 16.16 13.42
C PRO A 184 14.17 15.63 13.15
N LYS A 185 13.16 16.25 13.78
CA LYS A 185 11.76 15.79 13.70
C LYS A 185 10.91 16.60 12.70
N SER A 186 11.44 17.67 12.10
CA SER A 186 10.63 18.55 11.24
C SER A 186 9.98 17.82 10.06
N PHE A 187 10.72 16.94 9.40
CA PHE A 187 10.18 16.11 8.31
C PHE A 187 9.16 15.09 8.83
N LEU A 188 9.48 14.36 9.90
CA LEU A 188 8.57 13.42 10.54
C LEU A 188 7.26 14.10 10.95
N ASN A 189 7.32 15.27 11.56
CA ASN A 189 6.14 16.00 11.99
C ASN A 189 5.25 16.37 10.79
N ARG A 190 5.82 16.85 9.69
CA ARG A 190 5.06 17.14 8.47
C ARG A 190 4.36 15.89 7.89
N VAL A 191 5.03 14.72 7.94
CA VAL A 191 4.40 13.46 7.51
C VAL A 191 3.22 13.10 8.41
N ILE A 192 3.39 13.28 9.73
CA ILE A 192 2.31 13.03 10.70
C ILE A 192 1.15 14.01 10.50
N ASP A 193 1.44 15.30 10.31
CA ASP A 193 0.43 16.32 10.09
C ASP A 193 -0.37 16.04 8.81
N ASN A 194 0.30 15.71 7.71
CA ASN A 194 -0.34 15.30 6.46
C ASN A 194 -1.14 14.02 6.62
N TYR A 195 -0.63 13.03 7.37
CA TYR A 195 -1.37 11.80 7.64
C TYR A 195 -2.67 12.06 8.42
N ASN A 196 -2.61 12.91 9.44
CA ASN A 196 -3.79 13.31 10.21
C ASN A 196 -4.79 14.09 9.35
N LEU A 197 -4.32 15.01 8.50
CA LEU A 197 -5.14 15.73 7.52
C LEU A 197 -5.88 14.77 6.59
N LEU A 198 -5.18 13.79 6.02
CA LEU A 198 -5.77 12.80 5.12
C LEU A 198 -6.78 11.90 5.86
N LYS A 199 -6.46 11.50 7.08
CA LYS A 199 -7.38 10.73 7.92
C LYS A 199 -8.68 11.50 8.20
N GLU A 200 -8.58 12.74 8.60
CA GLU A 200 -9.74 13.58 8.90
C GLU A 200 -10.63 13.76 7.66
N LYS A 201 -10.02 13.89 6.48
CA LYS A 201 -10.77 14.18 5.24
C LYS A 201 -11.34 12.93 4.56
N TYR A 202 -10.64 11.79 4.58
CA TYR A 202 -10.96 10.63 3.74
C TYR A 202 -11.24 9.33 4.51
N GLN A 203 -10.98 9.26 5.81
CA GLN A 203 -11.32 8.06 6.57
C GLN A 203 -12.79 8.15 7.02
N ILE A 204 -13.62 7.28 6.47
CA ILE A 204 -15.02 7.06 6.83
C ILE A 204 -15.10 6.08 8.01
#